data_1c25c45972c9715ee6a664a225753301
#
_entry.id   1c25c45972c9715ee6a664a225753301
#
_cell.length_a   1.000
_cell.length_b   1.000
_cell.length_c   1.000
_cell.angle_alpha   90.00
_cell.angle_beta   90.00
_cell.angle_gamma   90.00
#
_symmetry.space_group_name_H-M   'P 1'
#
loop_
_entity.id
_entity.type
_entity.pdbx_description
1 polymer ?
#
loop_
_entity_poly.entity_id
_entity_poly.type
_entity_poly.pdbx_seq_one_letter_code
_entity_poly.pdbx_strand_id
1 'polypeptide(L)'
;FGGKYFAHDIRIIRLPRHGASCPIGLGVSCSADRNIKAKINKDGVWIEKLDDNPARLIPAELRNAGEGDAVKIDLDQPMSEVLKELTKYPVSTRLSLNGTIIVARDIAHARLKERLDNGEDLPQYFKDHPVFYAGPAKTPEGMPCGSMGPTTANRMDPYVDLFQSHGGSMVMIAKGNRTQQVTDACKKHGGFYLGSIGGPAAVLSYES
;
A
#
# COMPACT_ATOMS: atom_id res chain seq x y z
N PHE A 1 3.64 9.58 2.64
CA PHE A 1 3.57 10.38 1.40
C PHE A 1 4.53 9.76 0.40
N GLY A 2 4.13 9.17 -0.63
CA GLY A 2 4.72 8.36 -1.69
C GLY A 2 6.09 8.70 -2.26
N GLY A 3 7.04 9.27 -1.58
CA GLY A 3 8.36 9.37 -2.15
C GLY A 3 9.25 10.50 -1.66
N LYS A 4 10.50 10.45 -2.06
CA LYS A 4 11.55 11.40 -1.68
C LYS A 4 11.38 12.77 -2.37
N TYR A 5 10.75 12.79 -3.55
CA TYR A 5 10.55 13.97 -4.39
C TYR A 5 9.09 14.09 -4.77
N PHE A 6 8.27 14.63 -3.90
CA PHE A 6 6.81 14.64 -4.05
C PHE A 6 6.16 16.02 -4.11
N ALA A 7 6.92 17.09 -4.10
CA ALA A 7 6.38 18.43 -4.28
C ALA A 7 6.09 18.67 -5.77
N HIS A 8 4.85 18.39 -6.19
CA HIS A 8 4.39 18.62 -7.55
C HIS A 8 3.94 20.05 -7.78
N ASP A 9 3.41 20.69 -6.76
CA ASP A 9 2.88 22.05 -6.81
C ASP A 9 2.93 22.70 -5.43
N ILE A 10 3.20 23.97 -5.38
CA ILE A 10 3.17 24.77 -4.15
C ILE A 10 2.24 25.93 -4.41
N ARG A 11 1.16 26.03 -3.65
CA ARG A 11 0.20 27.12 -3.73
C ARG A 11 0.17 27.92 -2.44
N ILE A 12 0.31 29.23 -2.58
CA ILE A 12 0.17 30.17 -1.48
C ILE A 12 -1.11 30.94 -1.70
N ILE A 13 -2.09 30.72 -0.83
CA ILE A 13 -3.37 31.41 -0.86
C ILE A 13 -3.39 32.42 0.27
N ARG A 14 -3.44 33.68 -0.12
CA ARG A 14 -3.52 34.80 0.82
C ARG A 14 -4.98 35.20 1.01
N LEU A 15 -5.50 35.01 2.21
CA LEU A 15 -6.85 35.43 2.55
C LEU A 15 -6.85 36.79 3.24
N PRO A 16 -7.94 37.59 3.10
CA PRO A 16 -8.12 38.78 3.90
C PRO A 16 -8.12 38.43 5.40
N ARG A 17 -7.50 39.28 6.18
CA ARG A 17 -7.44 39.11 7.64
C ARG A 17 -7.86 40.37 8.35
N HIS A 18 -8.38 40.20 9.56
CA HIS A 18 -8.70 41.29 10.48
C HIS A 18 -7.78 41.21 11.69
N GLY A 19 -7.28 42.36 12.13
CA GLY A 19 -6.39 42.45 13.28
C GLY A 19 -4.93 42.03 13.02
N ALA A 20 -4.17 41.91 14.10
CA ALA A 20 -2.73 41.64 14.08
C ALA A 20 -2.38 40.14 14.03
N SER A 21 -3.35 39.24 13.98
CA SER A 21 -3.11 37.80 13.88
C SER A 21 -2.61 37.40 12.49
N CYS A 22 -1.78 36.36 12.45
CA CYS A 22 -1.25 35.76 11.24
C CYS A 22 -1.47 34.25 11.26
N PRO A 23 -2.72 33.76 11.17
CA PRO A 23 -2.98 32.34 11.14
C PRO A 23 -2.38 31.73 9.88
N ILE A 24 -1.71 30.61 10.01
CA ILE A 24 -1.13 29.84 8.93
C ILE A 24 -1.73 28.42 8.98
N GLY A 25 -2.31 28.00 7.87
CA GLY A 25 -2.73 26.62 7.66
C GLY A 25 -1.79 25.94 6.68
N LEU A 26 -1.31 24.74 7.04
CA LEU A 26 -0.53 23.90 6.15
C LEU A 26 -1.32 22.65 5.80
N GLY A 27 -1.55 22.42 4.51
CA GLY A 27 -2.17 21.21 3.99
C GLY A 27 -1.22 20.47 3.07
N VAL A 28 -1.18 19.15 3.20
CA VAL A 28 -0.45 18.28 2.28
C VAL A 28 -1.37 17.19 1.75
N SER A 29 -1.25 16.86 0.47
CA SER A 29 -2.01 15.78 -0.16
C SER A 29 -1.12 14.56 -0.43
N CYS A 30 -1.75 13.42 -0.65
CA CYS A 30 -1.04 12.22 -1.08
C CYS A 30 -0.50 12.40 -2.51
N SER A 31 0.63 11.76 -2.82
CA SER A 31 1.22 11.73 -4.17
C SER A 31 0.33 11.07 -5.23
N ALA A 32 -0.72 10.37 -4.83
CA ALA A 32 -1.74 9.81 -5.72
C ALA A 32 -2.69 10.86 -6.31
N ASP A 33 -2.25 12.01 -6.63
CA ASP A 33 -2.98 13.18 -7.12
C ASP A 33 -4.43 12.88 -7.57
N ARG A 34 -5.39 13.13 -6.68
CA ARG A 34 -6.83 12.93 -6.92
C ARG A 34 -7.59 14.25 -6.90
N ASN A 35 -6.98 15.27 -7.43
CA ASN A 35 -7.51 16.60 -7.46
C ASN A 35 -8.23 16.86 -8.79
N ILE A 36 -9.26 17.69 -8.73
CA ILE A 36 -9.87 18.33 -9.90
C ILE A 36 -9.81 19.83 -9.68
N LYS A 37 -9.41 20.56 -10.70
CA LYS A 37 -9.43 22.02 -10.64
C LYS A 37 -10.83 22.51 -10.95
N ALA A 38 -11.37 23.33 -10.08
CA ALA A 38 -12.66 23.96 -10.25
C ALA A 38 -12.57 25.48 -10.00
N LYS A 39 -13.39 26.22 -10.71
CA LYS A 39 -13.61 27.65 -10.46
C LYS A 39 -15.10 27.87 -10.20
N ILE A 40 -15.41 28.55 -9.10
CA ILE A 40 -16.78 28.88 -8.72
C ILE A 40 -16.86 30.42 -8.57
N ASN A 41 -17.77 31.03 -9.25
CA ASN A 41 -18.04 32.45 -9.12
C ASN A 41 -19.55 32.73 -9.32
N LYS A 42 -19.96 34.02 -9.34
CA LYS A 42 -21.36 34.43 -9.55
C LYS A 42 -21.96 33.96 -10.87
N ASP A 43 -21.13 33.67 -11.87
CA ASP A 43 -21.56 33.32 -13.22
C ASP A 43 -21.69 31.79 -13.42
N GLY A 44 -21.19 30.97 -12.48
CA GLY A 44 -21.34 29.51 -12.50
C GLY A 44 -20.21 28.72 -11.88
N VAL A 45 -20.22 27.44 -12.19
CA VAL A 45 -19.21 26.46 -11.78
C VAL A 45 -18.53 25.88 -13.01
N TRP A 46 -17.22 25.97 -13.04
CA TRP A 46 -16.39 25.39 -14.10
C TRP A 46 -15.47 24.33 -13.48
N ILE A 47 -15.45 23.17 -14.09
CA ILE A 47 -14.60 22.04 -13.71
C ILE A 47 -13.62 21.76 -14.84
N GLU A 48 -12.35 21.54 -14.52
CA GLU A 48 -11.35 21.16 -15.50
C GLU A 48 -11.79 19.88 -16.23
N LYS A 49 -11.75 19.89 -17.57
CA LYS A 49 -12.06 18.71 -18.35
C LYS A 49 -10.99 17.64 -18.08
N LEU A 50 -11.44 16.51 -17.58
CA LEU A 50 -10.59 15.33 -17.44
C LEU A 50 -10.39 14.65 -18.80
N ASP A 51 -9.28 13.95 -18.94
CA ASP A 51 -9.02 13.11 -20.10
C ASP A 51 -9.92 11.86 -20.03
N ASP A 52 -10.77 11.68 -21.01
CA ASP A 52 -11.72 10.57 -21.06
C ASP A 52 -11.04 9.23 -21.43
N ASN A 53 -9.82 9.29 -21.96
CA ASN A 53 -9.04 8.11 -22.34
C ASN A 53 -7.56 8.26 -21.98
N PRO A 54 -7.21 8.29 -20.69
CA PRO A 54 -5.82 8.44 -20.26
C PRO A 54 -4.94 7.24 -20.67
N ALA A 55 -5.52 6.08 -20.91
CA ALA A 55 -4.79 4.89 -21.35
C ALA A 55 -4.10 5.08 -22.71
N ARG A 56 -4.53 6.06 -23.55
CA ARG A 56 -3.85 6.38 -24.81
C ARG A 56 -2.42 6.88 -24.62
N LEU A 57 -2.11 7.41 -23.42
CA LEU A 57 -0.77 7.91 -23.08
C LEU A 57 0.21 6.77 -22.72
N ILE A 58 -0.30 5.56 -22.53
CA ILE A 58 0.54 4.38 -22.29
C ILE A 58 1.10 3.94 -23.63
N PRO A 59 2.43 3.82 -23.79
CA PRO A 59 3.05 3.28 -24.99
C PRO A 59 2.48 1.90 -25.35
N ALA A 60 2.31 1.63 -26.65
CA ALA A 60 1.66 0.40 -27.12
C ALA A 60 2.40 -0.86 -26.62
N GLU A 61 3.72 -0.78 -26.53
CA GLU A 61 4.58 -1.86 -26.03
C GLU A 61 4.31 -2.22 -24.56
N LEU A 62 3.85 -1.24 -23.77
CA LEU A 62 3.56 -1.42 -22.36
C LEU A 62 2.10 -1.82 -22.07
N ARG A 63 1.20 -1.70 -23.04
CA ARG A 63 -0.20 -2.08 -22.86
C ARG A 63 -0.38 -3.57 -22.68
N ASN A 64 0.48 -4.37 -23.32
CA ASN A 64 0.47 -5.84 -23.30
C ASN A 64 1.57 -6.40 -22.37
N ALA A 65 2.33 -5.55 -21.69
CA ALA A 65 3.43 -5.98 -20.81
C ALA A 65 2.93 -6.67 -19.51
N GLY A 66 1.63 -6.78 -19.32
CA GLY A 66 1.01 -7.43 -18.14
C GLY A 66 0.92 -8.94 -18.23
N GLU A 67 0.91 -9.52 -19.44
CA GLU A 67 0.70 -10.95 -19.67
C GLU A 67 1.99 -11.80 -19.72
N GLY A 68 3.12 -11.27 -19.22
CA GLY A 68 4.35 -12.04 -19.13
C GLY A 68 4.29 -13.14 -18.06
N ASP A 69 5.16 -14.14 -18.21
CA ASP A 69 5.30 -15.34 -17.36
C ASP A 69 5.48 -15.02 -15.87
N ALA A 70 4.38 -14.73 -15.18
CA ALA A 70 4.38 -14.60 -13.73
C ALA A 70 4.34 -15.99 -13.09
N VAL A 71 5.21 -16.21 -12.12
CA VAL A 71 5.20 -17.45 -11.36
C VAL A 71 3.99 -17.45 -10.42
N LYS A 72 3.17 -18.48 -10.53
CA LYS A 72 1.99 -18.64 -9.66
C LYS A 72 2.41 -19.16 -8.30
N ILE A 73 2.01 -18.46 -7.25
CA ILE A 73 2.22 -18.85 -5.86
C ILE A 73 0.86 -19.04 -5.20
N ASP A 74 0.65 -20.24 -4.65
CA ASP A 74 -0.51 -20.56 -3.84
C ASP A 74 -0.23 -20.20 -2.37
N LEU A 75 -1.00 -19.24 -1.84
CA LEU A 75 -0.84 -18.72 -0.48
C LEU A 75 -1.67 -19.47 0.57
N ASP A 76 -2.52 -20.40 0.14
CA ASP A 76 -3.32 -21.23 1.06
C ASP A 76 -2.56 -22.48 1.55
N GLN A 77 -1.31 -22.64 1.10
CA GLN A 77 -0.40 -23.63 1.66
C GLN A 77 0.14 -23.17 3.02
N PRO A 78 0.64 -24.10 3.84
CA PRO A 78 1.36 -23.73 5.08
C PRO A 78 2.46 -22.70 4.82
N MET A 79 2.60 -21.71 5.70
CA MET A 79 3.57 -20.63 5.53
C MET A 79 4.99 -21.16 5.28
N SER A 80 5.40 -22.26 5.90
CA SER A 80 6.69 -22.89 5.66
C SER A 80 6.90 -23.31 4.20
N GLU A 81 5.86 -23.81 3.52
CA GLU A 81 5.95 -24.18 2.11
C GLU A 81 5.94 -22.95 1.20
N VAL A 82 5.16 -21.91 1.55
CA VAL A 82 5.18 -20.62 0.83
C VAL A 82 6.58 -20.00 0.88
N LEU A 83 7.21 -19.96 2.06
CA LEU A 83 8.57 -19.44 2.22
C LEU A 83 9.60 -20.24 1.42
N LYS A 84 9.50 -21.55 1.46
CA LYS A 84 10.37 -22.47 0.70
C LYS A 84 10.20 -22.27 -0.82
N GLU A 85 8.96 -22.08 -1.27
CA GLU A 85 8.68 -21.79 -2.69
C GLU A 85 9.31 -20.45 -3.09
N LEU A 86 9.09 -19.38 -2.33
CA LEU A 86 9.63 -18.06 -2.62
C LEU A 86 11.17 -18.04 -2.66
N THR A 87 11.83 -18.90 -1.89
CA THR A 87 13.30 -19.00 -1.87
C THR A 87 13.90 -19.46 -3.21
N LYS A 88 13.12 -20.11 -4.07
CA LYS A 88 13.59 -20.62 -5.36
C LYS A 88 13.80 -19.52 -6.41
N TYR A 89 13.23 -18.34 -6.21
CA TYR A 89 13.19 -17.31 -7.22
C TYR A 89 14.12 -16.14 -6.89
N PRO A 90 14.83 -15.60 -7.89
CA PRO A 90 15.68 -14.43 -7.70
C PRO A 90 14.84 -13.17 -7.44
N VAL A 91 15.50 -12.14 -6.89
CA VAL A 91 14.90 -10.82 -6.69
C VAL A 91 14.36 -10.28 -8.03
N SER A 92 13.25 -9.57 -7.99
CA SER A 92 12.55 -9.00 -9.16
C SER A 92 11.78 -10.02 -10.01
N THR A 93 11.64 -11.27 -9.56
CA THR A 93 10.72 -12.22 -10.21
C THR A 93 9.29 -11.71 -10.11
N ARG A 94 8.54 -11.77 -11.20
CA ARG A 94 7.11 -11.45 -11.22
C ARG A 94 6.33 -12.64 -10.65
N LEU A 95 5.49 -12.35 -9.66
CA LEU A 95 4.68 -13.35 -8.98
C LEU A 95 3.19 -13.06 -9.19
N SER A 96 2.42 -14.10 -9.41
CA SER A 96 0.96 -14.09 -9.37
C SER A 96 0.53 -14.81 -8.08
N LEU A 97 0.04 -14.05 -7.11
CA LEU A 97 -0.31 -14.54 -5.79
C LEU A 97 -1.79 -14.90 -5.75
N ASN A 98 -2.12 -16.12 -5.33
CA ASN A 98 -3.49 -16.58 -5.18
C ASN A 98 -3.67 -17.20 -3.79
N GLY A 99 -4.76 -16.89 -3.11
CA GLY A 99 -5.09 -17.42 -1.79
C GLY A 99 -5.33 -16.33 -0.75
N THR A 100 -5.40 -16.71 0.50
CA THR A 100 -5.76 -15.86 1.63
C THR A 100 -4.64 -14.90 2.00
N ILE A 101 -4.98 -13.62 2.16
CA ILE A 101 -4.09 -12.58 2.67
C ILE A 101 -4.74 -11.81 3.83
N ILE A 102 -3.93 -11.36 4.77
CA ILE A 102 -4.39 -10.53 5.89
C ILE A 102 -4.12 -9.06 5.56
N VAL A 103 -5.18 -8.25 5.54
CA VAL A 103 -5.06 -6.81 5.32
C VAL A 103 -4.80 -6.11 6.65
N ALA A 104 -3.59 -5.58 6.83
CA ALA A 104 -3.20 -4.91 8.07
C ALA A 104 -2.19 -3.79 7.79
N ARG A 105 -2.37 -2.65 8.46
CA ARG A 105 -1.41 -1.55 8.46
C ARG A 105 -1.37 -0.87 9.83
N ASP A 106 -1.03 0.39 9.92
CA ASP A 106 -0.67 1.16 11.12
C ASP A 106 -1.38 0.75 12.41
N ILE A 107 -2.72 0.86 12.46
CA ILE A 107 -3.50 0.58 13.69
C ILE A 107 -3.44 -0.91 14.04
N ALA A 108 -3.54 -1.79 13.06
CA ALA A 108 -3.46 -3.23 13.29
C ALA A 108 -2.08 -3.62 13.82
N HIS A 109 -0.99 -3.09 13.23
CA HIS A 109 0.36 -3.34 13.71
C HIS A 109 0.58 -2.81 15.13
N ALA A 110 0.07 -1.62 15.45
CA ALA A 110 0.15 -1.07 16.81
C ALA A 110 -0.57 -1.96 17.83
N ARG A 111 -1.77 -2.44 17.51
CA ARG A 111 -2.53 -3.35 18.39
C ARG A 111 -1.87 -4.71 18.55
N LEU A 112 -1.29 -5.27 17.49
CA LEU A 112 -0.56 -6.52 17.56
C LEU A 112 0.71 -6.39 18.42
N LYS A 113 1.39 -5.24 18.33
CA LYS A 113 2.52 -4.95 19.22
C LYS A 113 2.05 -4.84 20.68
N GLU A 114 0.96 -4.13 20.95
CA GLU A 114 0.38 -4.01 22.30
C GLU A 114 0.05 -5.39 22.90
N ARG A 115 -0.48 -6.33 22.11
CA ARG A 115 -0.71 -7.71 22.56
C ARG A 115 0.59 -8.38 23.01
N LEU A 116 1.66 -8.27 22.20
CA LEU A 116 2.96 -8.82 22.55
C LEU A 116 3.56 -8.17 23.80
N ASP A 117 3.42 -6.84 23.94
CA ASP A 117 3.86 -6.09 25.13
C ASP A 117 3.12 -6.53 26.40
N ASN A 118 1.87 -6.98 26.27
CA ASN A 118 1.05 -7.53 27.35
C ASN A 118 1.33 -9.05 27.63
N GLY A 119 2.29 -9.65 26.94
CA GLY A 119 2.64 -11.07 27.10
C GLY A 119 1.71 -12.03 26.36
N GLU A 120 0.83 -11.52 25.50
CA GLU A 120 0.03 -12.34 24.59
C GLU A 120 0.80 -12.62 23.30
N ASP A 121 0.52 -13.75 22.63
CA ASP A 121 1.13 -14.07 21.35
C ASP A 121 0.37 -13.44 20.17
N LEU A 122 0.99 -13.42 18.97
CA LEU A 122 0.33 -13.05 17.74
C LEU A 122 -0.83 -13.99 17.43
N PRO A 123 -1.94 -13.49 16.87
CA PRO A 123 -3.03 -14.35 16.43
C PRO A 123 -2.55 -15.37 15.38
N GLN A 124 -3.09 -16.58 15.41
CA GLN A 124 -2.66 -17.66 14.52
C GLN A 124 -2.79 -17.28 13.04
N TYR A 125 -3.91 -16.64 12.65
CA TYR A 125 -4.11 -16.18 11.27
C TYR A 125 -3.02 -15.23 10.78
N PHE A 126 -2.39 -14.45 11.68
CA PHE A 126 -1.32 -13.52 11.34
C PHE A 126 0.03 -14.23 11.14
N LYS A 127 0.15 -15.46 11.63
CA LYS A 127 1.29 -16.35 11.40
C LYS A 127 1.11 -17.19 10.14
N ASP A 128 -0.13 -17.59 9.85
CA ASP A 128 -0.44 -18.53 8.78
C ASP A 128 -0.52 -17.88 7.39
N HIS A 129 -0.79 -16.57 7.33
CA HIS A 129 -1.04 -15.90 6.05
C HIS A 129 -0.12 -14.69 5.81
N PRO A 130 0.17 -14.38 4.53
CA PRO A 130 0.85 -13.14 4.16
C PRO A 130 0.10 -11.90 4.60
N VAL A 131 0.85 -10.82 4.88
CA VAL A 131 0.27 -9.55 5.31
C VAL A 131 0.35 -8.52 4.20
N PHE A 132 -0.79 -8.05 3.73
CA PHE A 132 -0.92 -6.99 2.76
C PHE A 132 -1.12 -5.65 3.47
N TYR A 133 -0.18 -4.74 3.28
CA TYR A 133 -0.25 -3.41 3.86
C TYR A 133 -1.20 -2.54 3.06
N ALA A 134 -2.46 -2.60 3.40
CA ALA A 134 -3.51 -1.85 2.74
C ALA A 134 -4.55 -1.34 3.76
N GLY A 135 -5.40 -0.45 3.31
CA GLY A 135 -6.54 0.04 4.06
C GLY A 135 -7.71 0.21 3.12
N PRO A 136 -8.66 -0.73 3.12
CA PRO A 136 -9.82 -0.65 2.25
C PRO A 136 -10.62 0.63 2.48
N ALA A 137 -11.16 1.21 1.41
CA ALA A 137 -12.18 2.23 1.49
C ALA A 137 -13.48 1.62 2.01
N LYS A 138 -14.46 2.47 2.34
CA LYS A 138 -15.81 1.99 2.70
C LYS A 138 -16.34 1.11 1.58
N THR A 139 -16.83 -0.07 1.93
CA THR A 139 -17.41 -1.02 0.97
C THR A 139 -18.67 -0.44 0.36
N PRO A 140 -18.77 -0.32 -0.99
CA PRO A 140 -20.01 0.02 -1.65
C PRO A 140 -21.03 -1.10 -1.51
N GLU A 141 -22.32 -0.74 -1.65
CA GLU A 141 -23.40 -1.72 -1.63
C GLU A 141 -23.24 -2.76 -2.74
N GLY A 142 -23.39 -4.04 -2.42
CA GLY A 142 -23.26 -5.14 -3.35
C GLY A 142 -21.83 -5.55 -3.72
N MET A 143 -20.81 -4.90 -3.15
CA MET A 143 -19.41 -5.27 -3.38
C MET A 143 -18.84 -6.03 -2.18
N PRO A 144 -17.86 -6.95 -2.39
CA PRO A 144 -17.26 -7.70 -1.30
C PRO A 144 -16.36 -6.81 -0.41
N CYS A 145 -15.67 -5.83 -0.99
CA CYS A 145 -14.85 -4.87 -0.25
C CYS A 145 -14.78 -3.52 -0.97
N GLY A 146 -14.29 -2.50 -0.28
CA GLY A 146 -13.99 -1.20 -0.87
C GLY A 146 -12.63 -1.18 -1.58
N SER A 147 -12.40 -0.18 -2.42
CA SER A 147 -11.12 -0.01 -3.13
C SER A 147 -9.93 -0.17 -2.19
N MET A 148 -9.01 -1.07 -2.53
CA MET A 148 -7.90 -1.48 -1.69
C MET A 148 -6.62 -1.57 -2.52
N GLY A 149 -5.59 -0.83 -2.12
CA GLY A 149 -4.30 -0.85 -2.78
C GLY A 149 -3.14 -0.79 -1.79
N PRO A 150 -1.93 -1.17 -2.21
CA PRO A 150 -0.78 -1.22 -1.33
C PRO A 150 -0.45 0.16 -0.76
N THR A 151 -0.20 0.22 0.55
CA THR A 151 0.32 1.42 1.21
C THR A 151 1.85 1.40 1.27
N THR A 152 2.44 2.53 1.64
CA THR A 152 3.89 2.67 1.82
C THR A 152 4.39 1.78 2.95
N ALA A 153 5.34 0.90 2.62
CA ALA A 153 5.80 -0.17 3.49
C ALA A 153 6.58 0.30 4.72
N ASN A 154 7.42 1.32 4.58
CA ASN A 154 8.40 1.72 5.60
C ASN A 154 7.79 2.19 6.93
N ARG A 155 6.50 2.53 6.96
CA ARG A 155 5.81 2.87 8.22
C ARG A 155 5.68 1.68 9.16
N MET A 156 5.67 0.47 8.63
CA MET A 156 5.60 -0.77 9.39
C MET A 156 6.97 -1.37 9.72
N ASP A 157 8.06 -0.79 9.23
CA ASP A 157 9.41 -1.31 9.45
C ASP A 157 9.75 -1.56 10.93
N PRO A 158 9.36 -0.69 11.90
CA PRO A 158 9.67 -0.90 13.31
C PRO A 158 9.07 -2.17 13.92
N TYR A 159 8.06 -2.76 13.29
CA TYR A 159 7.37 -3.95 13.80
C TYR A 159 7.93 -5.26 13.24
N VAL A 160 8.68 -5.22 12.13
CA VAL A 160 8.99 -6.40 11.33
C VAL A 160 9.84 -7.42 12.09
N ASP A 161 10.97 -7.00 12.69
CA ASP A 161 11.85 -7.91 13.42
C ASP A 161 11.12 -8.59 14.59
N LEU A 162 10.33 -7.80 15.35
CA LEU A 162 9.53 -8.32 16.46
C LEU A 162 8.49 -9.34 15.97
N PHE A 163 7.72 -9.01 14.92
CA PHE A 163 6.67 -9.90 14.45
C PHE A 163 7.23 -11.18 13.82
N GLN A 164 8.31 -11.07 13.05
CA GLN A 164 8.99 -12.24 12.48
C GLN A 164 9.59 -13.13 13.54
N SER A 165 10.09 -12.58 14.65
CA SER A 165 10.58 -13.39 15.78
C SER A 165 9.49 -14.22 16.45
N HIS A 166 8.21 -13.82 16.29
CA HIS A 166 7.01 -14.55 16.75
C HIS A 166 6.33 -15.35 15.62
N GLY A 167 6.96 -15.47 14.45
CA GLY A 167 6.45 -16.22 13.31
C GLY A 167 5.37 -15.51 12.50
N GLY A 168 5.09 -14.22 12.76
CA GLY A 168 4.14 -13.41 11.99
C GLY A 168 4.83 -12.50 10.97
N SER A 169 4.08 -11.93 10.04
CA SER A 169 4.61 -11.05 8.96
C SER A 169 5.76 -11.69 8.17
N MET A 170 5.76 -12.99 8.00
CA MET A 170 6.83 -13.69 7.28
C MET A 170 6.83 -13.34 5.79
N VAL A 171 5.67 -13.07 5.21
CA VAL A 171 5.54 -12.54 3.84
C VAL A 171 4.76 -11.24 3.90
N MET A 172 5.38 -10.16 3.46
CA MET A 172 4.82 -8.80 3.49
C MET A 172 4.62 -8.30 2.07
N ILE A 173 3.42 -7.80 1.76
CA ILE A 173 3.07 -7.26 0.44
C ILE A 173 2.75 -5.77 0.61
N ALA A 174 3.48 -4.89 -0.07
CA ALA A 174 3.26 -3.44 0.01
C ALA A 174 3.96 -2.70 -1.14
N LYS A 175 3.99 -1.37 -1.10
CA LYS A 175 4.74 -0.57 -2.06
C LYS A 175 5.86 0.23 -1.41
N GLY A 176 6.87 0.59 -2.21
CA GLY A 176 7.99 1.44 -1.80
C GLY A 176 9.15 0.67 -1.17
N ASN A 177 10.17 1.42 -0.80
CA ASN A 177 11.40 0.85 -0.26
C ASN A 177 11.26 0.52 1.22
N ARG A 178 12.08 -0.42 1.68
CA ARG A 178 12.23 -0.77 3.09
C ARG A 178 13.56 -0.25 3.62
N THR A 179 13.66 -0.09 4.94
CA THR A 179 14.92 0.22 5.62
C THR A 179 15.83 -1.00 5.70
N GLN A 180 17.11 -0.78 6.00
CA GLN A 180 18.09 -1.85 6.23
C GLN A 180 17.63 -2.80 7.35
N GLN A 181 16.98 -2.27 8.39
CA GLN A 181 16.42 -3.07 9.49
C GLN A 181 15.52 -4.22 9.00
N VAL A 182 14.69 -3.97 7.97
CA VAL A 182 13.81 -5.01 7.42
C VAL A 182 14.59 -6.04 6.62
N THR A 183 15.62 -5.61 5.88
CA THR A 183 16.52 -6.53 5.17
C THR A 183 17.20 -7.48 6.16
N ASP A 184 17.69 -6.94 7.27
CA ASP A 184 18.35 -7.71 8.32
C ASP A 184 17.37 -8.67 9.03
N ALA A 185 16.14 -8.20 9.32
CA ALA A 185 15.09 -9.01 9.90
C ALA A 185 14.70 -10.18 8.97
N CYS A 186 14.46 -9.90 7.69
CA CYS A 186 14.15 -10.95 6.71
C CYS A 186 15.28 -11.97 6.57
N LYS A 187 16.53 -11.53 6.57
CA LYS A 187 17.70 -12.42 6.56
C LYS A 187 17.77 -13.28 7.81
N LYS A 188 17.49 -12.70 8.97
CA LYS A 188 17.55 -13.39 10.28
C LYS A 188 16.44 -14.43 10.46
N HIS A 189 15.22 -14.09 10.02
CA HIS A 189 14.02 -14.90 10.27
C HIS A 189 13.51 -15.66 9.05
N GLY A 190 14.10 -15.46 7.87
CA GLY A 190 13.67 -16.11 6.63
C GLY A 190 12.41 -15.49 6.00
N GLY A 191 12.10 -14.23 6.30
CA GLY A 191 10.93 -13.55 5.76
C GLY A 191 11.18 -12.94 4.38
N PHE A 192 10.07 -12.52 3.72
CA PHE A 192 10.09 -11.92 2.38
C PHE A 192 9.30 -10.61 2.34
N TYR A 193 9.81 -9.67 1.56
CA TYR A 193 9.08 -8.49 1.15
C TYR A 193 8.76 -8.56 -0.35
N LEU A 194 7.49 -8.52 -0.68
CA LEU A 194 6.98 -8.52 -2.05
C LEU A 194 6.49 -7.12 -2.40
N GLY A 195 7.13 -6.52 -3.40
CA GLY A 195 6.76 -5.20 -3.89
C GLY A 195 5.56 -5.26 -4.81
N SER A 196 4.54 -4.46 -4.53
CA SER A 196 3.38 -4.27 -5.37
C SER A 196 3.31 -2.86 -5.93
N ILE A 197 2.64 -2.69 -7.07
CA ILE A 197 2.50 -1.39 -7.75
C ILE A 197 1.32 -0.63 -7.13
N GLY A 198 1.54 0.65 -6.79
CA GLY A 198 0.45 1.54 -6.38
C GLY A 198 -0.36 2.01 -7.59
N GLY A 199 -1.65 2.30 -7.36
CA GLY A 199 -2.56 2.85 -8.37
C GLY A 199 -3.81 2.00 -8.63
N PRO A 200 -3.73 0.69 -8.90
CA PRO A 200 -4.87 -0.12 -9.32
C PRO A 200 -5.78 -0.57 -8.15
N ALA A 201 -6.03 0.31 -7.17
CA ALA A 201 -6.76 -0.06 -5.95
C ALA A 201 -8.19 -0.56 -6.19
N ALA A 202 -8.87 -0.05 -7.22
CA ALA A 202 -10.21 -0.51 -7.58
C ALA A 202 -10.16 -1.88 -8.26
N VAL A 203 -9.18 -2.12 -9.13
CA VAL A 203 -9.00 -3.42 -9.80
C VAL A 203 -8.65 -4.48 -8.77
N LEU A 204 -7.68 -4.23 -7.90
CA LEU A 204 -7.28 -5.16 -6.85
C LEU A 204 -8.46 -5.55 -5.94
N SER A 205 -9.33 -4.59 -5.59
CA SER A 205 -10.50 -4.90 -4.75
C SER A 205 -11.61 -5.66 -5.50
N TYR A 206 -11.63 -5.59 -6.82
CA TYR A 206 -12.60 -6.32 -7.64
C TYR A 206 -12.16 -7.78 -7.87
N GLU A 207 -10.86 -8.02 -7.91
CA GLU A 207 -10.26 -9.34 -8.12
C GLU A 207 -9.98 -10.09 -6.79
N SER A 208 -10.20 -9.42 -5.64
CA SER A 208 -10.04 -10.00 -4.29
C SER A 208 -11.38 -10.44 -3.72
#